data_3a575a9b8a90140a8d03602186c47d83
#
_entry.id   3a575a9b8a90140a8d03602186c47d83
#
_cell.length_a   1.000
_cell.length_b   1.000
_cell.length_c   1.000
_cell.angle_alpha   90.00
_cell.angle_beta   90.00
_cell.angle_gamma   90.00
#
_symmetry.space_group_name_H-M   'P 1'
#
loop_
_entity.id
_entity.type
_entity.pdbx_description
1 polymer ?
#
loop_
_entity_poly.entity_id
_entity_poly.type
_entity_poly.pdbx_seq_one_letter_code
_entity_poly.pdbx_strand_id
1 'polypeptide(L)'
;MAVMFIKYDHCLDFSANCNPLGTPKSVKQAIIDSVEDLSDYPRVGCGPLKEAIADYEHTKKEYLICGNGAADLIFSLSRALNPKKALLPAPTLRSMNRHWSVLAVRSADII
;
A
#
# COMPACT_ATOMS: atom_id res chain seq x y z
N MET A 1 0.26 -11.62 5.91
CA MET A 1 1.59 -12.28 5.80
C MET A 1 2.50 -11.62 6.82
N ALA A 2 2.86 -12.30 7.90
CA ALA A 2 3.77 -11.77 8.90
C ALA A 2 5.16 -11.69 8.28
N VAL A 3 5.72 -10.50 8.16
CA VAL A 3 7.13 -10.32 7.83
C VAL A 3 7.90 -10.57 9.12
N MET A 4 8.57 -11.70 9.20
CA MET A 4 9.45 -12.01 10.32
C MET A 4 10.71 -11.17 10.14
N PHE A 5 10.84 -10.10 10.91
CA PHE A 5 12.07 -9.34 10.99
C PHE A 5 13.09 -10.17 11.78
N ILE A 6 14.03 -10.78 11.07
CA ILE A 6 15.20 -11.37 11.71
C ILE A 6 16.15 -10.19 11.98
N LYS A 7 16.23 -9.76 13.24
CA LYS A 7 17.23 -8.79 13.67
C LYS A 7 18.60 -9.49 13.67
N TYR A 8 19.43 -9.16 12.70
CA TYR A 8 20.85 -9.47 12.75
C TYR A 8 21.57 -8.32 13.45
N ASP A 9 22.09 -8.52 14.64
CA ASP A 9 22.66 -7.48 15.51
C ASP A 9 23.85 -6.70 14.92
N HIS A 10 24.36 -7.06 13.74
CA HIS A 10 25.50 -6.42 13.09
C HIS A 10 25.31 -6.15 11.59
N CYS A 11 24.10 -6.25 11.07
CA CYS A 11 23.82 -5.99 9.66
C CYS A 11 23.10 -4.65 9.47
N LEU A 12 23.55 -3.87 8.48
CA LEU A 12 22.78 -2.73 7.98
C LEU A 12 21.61 -3.28 7.16
N ASP A 13 20.39 -3.03 7.61
CA ASP A 13 19.17 -3.51 6.95
C ASP A 13 18.71 -2.52 5.87
N PHE A 14 18.86 -2.91 4.61
CA PHE A 14 18.33 -2.22 3.44
C PHE A 14 17.13 -2.94 2.80
N SER A 15 16.55 -3.93 3.49
CA SER A 15 15.44 -4.73 2.96
C SER A 15 14.09 -4.01 2.99
N ALA A 16 13.96 -2.96 3.79
CA ALA A 16 12.72 -2.20 3.95
C ALA A 16 12.98 -0.70 3.99
N ASN A 17 12.17 0.08 3.27
CA ASN A 17 12.22 1.54 3.27
C ASN A 17 11.53 2.10 4.51
N CYS A 18 12.20 2.03 5.65
CA CYS A 18 11.74 2.62 6.89
C CYS A 18 12.39 3.98 7.11
N ASN A 19 11.64 4.93 7.68
CA ASN A 19 12.24 6.20 8.09
C ASN A 19 13.20 5.97 9.27
N PRO A 20 14.52 6.21 9.09
CA PRO A 20 15.51 5.98 10.16
C PRO A 20 15.30 6.90 11.38
N LEU A 21 14.64 8.04 11.21
CA LEU A 21 14.26 8.96 12.29
C LEU A 21 13.01 8.51 13.04
N GLY A 22 12.38 7.43 12.60
CA GLY A 22 11.17 6.88 13.18
C GLY A 22 9.91 7.70 12.81
N THR A 23 8.83 7.44 13.54
CA THR A 23 7.54 8.10 13.30
C THR A 23 7.56 9.53 13.85
N PRO A 24 7.17 10.55 13.07
CA PRO A 24 7.07 11.93 13.52
C PRO A 24 6.18 12.09 14.77
N LYS A 25 6.50 13.06 15.62
CA LYS A 25 5.74 13.30 16.86
C LYS A 25 4.28 13.63 16.59
N SER A 26 4.01 14.43 15.55
CA SER A 26 2.64 14.79 15.13
C SER A 26 1.81 13.56 14.73
N VAL A 27 2.42 12.60 14.04
CA VAL A 27 1.73 11.36 13.66
C VAL A 27 1.43 10.50 14.89
N LYS A 28 2.39 10.38 15.83
CA LYS A 28 2.15 9.67 17.09
C LYS A 28 1.01 10.28 17.88
N GLN A 29 0.98 11.62 17.97
CA GLN A 29 -0.08 12.34 18.68
C GLN A 29 -1.43 12.11 18.01
N ALA A 30 -1.51 12.23 16.68
CA ALA A 30 -2.75 11.98 15.94
C ALA A 30 -3.29 10.55 16.14
N ILE A 31 -2.41 9.56 16.25
CA ILE A 31 -2.82 8.18 16.57
C ILE A 31 -3.40 8.09 17.99
N ILE A 32 -2.74 8.72 18.96
CA ILE A 32 -3.21 8.75 20.36
C ILE A 32 -4.58 9.43 20.44
N ASP A 33 -4.75 10.56 19.79
CA ASP A 33 -5.99 11.35 19.80
C ASP A 33 -7.16 10.58 19.15
N SER A 34 -6.88 9.69 18.20
CA SER A 34 -7.88 8.90 17.49
C SER A 34 -8.23 7.56 18.17
N VAL A 35 -7.62 7.23 19.30
CA VAL A 35 -7.87 5.94 19.99
C VAL A 35 -9.34 5.79 20.42
N GLU A 36 -9.96 6.85 20.87
CA GLU A 36 -11.38 6.85 21.29
C GLU A 36 -12.32 6.56 20.10
N ASP A 37 -11.93 6.94 18.88
CA ASP A 37 -12.71 6.73 17.66
C ASP A 37 -12.71 5.25 17.21
N LEU A 38 -11.86 4.39 17.80
CA LEU A 38 -11.76 2.97 17.45
C LEU A 38 -13.03 2.17 17.81
N SER A 39 -13.89 2.72 18.66
CA SER A 39 -15.21 2.14 18.97
C SER A 39 -16.21 2.30 17.83
N ASP A 40 -15.97 3.23 16.93
CA ASP A 40 -16.87 3.55 15.84
C ASP A 40 -16.61 2.64 14.62
N TYR A 41 -17.71 2.30 13.92
CA TYR A 41 -17.57 1.55 12.68
C TYR A 41 -16.94 2.43 11.59
N PRO A 42 -15.92 1.93 10.87
CA PRO A 42 -15.22 2.71 9.85
C PRO A 42 -16.16 3.22 8.74
N ARG A 43 -16.01 4.49 8.37
CA ARG A 43 -16.80 5.07 7.27
C ARG A 43 -16.39 4.47 5.94
N VAL A 44 -17.38 4.06 5.16
CA VAL A 44 -17.16 3.53 3.82
C VAL A 44 -16.54 4.60 2.91
N GLY A 45 -15.53 4.21 2.12
CA GLY A 45 -14.97 5.04 1.06
C GLY A 45 -13.90 6.05 1.48
N CYS A 46 -13.51 6.09 2.77
CA CYS A 46 -12.41 6.94 3.27
C CYS A 46 -12.57 8.44 2.92
N GLY A 47 -13.78 8.99 2.99
CA GLY A 47 -14.09 10.36 2.57
C GLY A 47 -13.14 11.42 3.15
N PRO A 48 -13.03 11.58 4.49
CA PRO A 48 -12.16 12.57 5.10
C PRO A 48 -10.69 12.42 4.72
N LEU A 49 -10.19 11.17 4.61
CA LEU A 49 -8.81 10.90 4.18
C LEU A 49 -8.58 11.34 2.73
N LYS A 50 -9.53 11.03 1.82
CA LYS A 50 -9.44 11.45 0.41
C LYS A 50 -9.49 12.97 0.27
N GLU A 51 -10.28 13.65 1.06
CA GLU A 51 -10.34 15.11 1.08
C GLU A 51 -9.00 15.71 1.51
N ALA A 52 -8.42 15.24 2.61
CA ALA A 52 -7.12 15.70 3.09
C ALA A 52 -5.98 15.42 2.07
N ILE A 53 -5.99 14.26 1.41
CA ILE A 53 -5.00 13.95 0.38
C ILE A 53 -5.23 14.83 -0.87
N ALA A 54 -6.48 15.03 -1.28
CA ALA A 54 -6.82 15.86 -2.44
C ALA A 54 -6.35 17.31 -2.26
N ASP A 55 -6.54 17.87 -1.07
CA ASP A 55 -6.09 19.21 -0.72
C ASP A 55 -4.54 19.29 -0.73
N TYR A 56 -3.88 18.31 -0.15
CA TYR A 56 -2.42 18.25 -0.09
C TYR A 56 -1.78 18.08 -1.48
N GLU A 57 -2.32 17.19 -2.31
CA GLU A 57 -1.78 16.87 -3.65
C GLU A 57 -2.37 17.77 -4.76
N HIS A 58 -3.21 18.75 -4.40
CA HIS A 58 -3.89 19.66 -5.35
C HIS A 58 -4.64 18.91 -6.47
N THR A 59 -5.34 17.86 -6.09
CA THR A 59 -6.11 17.00 -7.00
C THR A 59 -7.57 16.90 -6.56
N LYS A 60 -8.38 16.12 -7.27
CA LYS A 60 -9.78 15.86 -6.91
C LYS A 60 -9.90 14.53 -6.17
N LYS A 61 -10.73 14.49 -5.12
CA LYS A 61 -10.97 13.26 -4.35
C LYS A 61 -11.51 12.09 -5.18
N GLU A 62 -12.18 12.37 -6.29
CA GLU A 62 -12.69 11.38 -7.23
C GLU A 62 -11.58 10.61 -7.95
N TYR A 63 -10.37 11.17 -8.01
CA TYR A 63 -9.19 10.52 -8.61
C TYR A 63 -8.37 9.69 -7.60
N LEU A 64 -8.84 9.62 -6.34
CA LEU A 64 -8.13 8.93 -5.28
C LEU A 64 -8.82 7.63 -4.89
N ILE A 65 -8.03 6.59 -4.75
CA ILE A 65 -8.43 5.31 -4.17
C ILE A 65 -7.53 5.05 -2.97
N CYS A 66 -8.14 4.76 -1.81
CA CYS A 66 -7.43 4.34 -0.62
C CYS A 66 -7.54 2.83 -0.46
N GLY A 67 -6.46 2.20 -0.02
CA GLY A 67 -6.40 0.76 0.24
C GLY A 67 -5.41 0.44 1.35
N ASN A 68 -5.44 -0.80 1.80
CA ASN A 68 -4.58 -1.29 2.89
C ASN A 68 -3.17 -1.65 2.35
N GLY A 69 -2.44 -0.62 1.97
CA GLY A 69 -1.12 -0.72 1.35
C GLY A 69 -1.17 -0.99 -0.16
N ALA A 70 0.01 -0.91 -0.79
CA ALA A 70 0.15 -1.07 -2.24
C ALA A 70 -0.32 -2.44 -2.77
N ALA A 71 -0.17 -3.49 -1.99
CA ALA A 71 -0.58 -4.84 -2.40
C ALA A 71 -2.11 -4.93 -2.58
N ASP A 72 -2.89 -4.33 -1.70
CA ASP A 72 -4.35 -4.28 -1.80
C ASP A 72 -4.79 -3.48 -3.03
N LEU A 73 -4.17 -2.31 -3.26
CA LEU A 73 -4.46 -1.47 -4.43
C LEU A 73 -4.11 -2.17 -5.76
N ILE A 74 -2.96 -2.83 -5.83
CA ILE A 74 -2.54 -3.59 -7.01
C ILE A 74 -3.54 -4.73 -7.30
N PHE A 75 -3.96 -5.45 -6.26
CA PHE A 75 -4.92 -6.52 -6.40
C PHE A 75 -6.28 -6.01 -6.88
N SER A 76 -6.79 -4.97 -6.24
CA SER A 76 -8.08 -4.37 -6.59
C SER A 76 -8.09 -3.80 -8.00
N LEU A 77 -7.02 -3.10 -8.40
CA LEU A 77 -6.85 -2.56 -9.74
C LEU A 77 -6.77 -3.67 -10.79
N SER A 78 -5.98 -4.68 -10.53
CA SER A 78 -5.81 -5.83 -11.42
C SER A 78 -7.16 -6.52 -11.67
N ARG A 79 -7.95 -6.70 -10.62
CA ARG A 79 -9.27 -7.32 -10.70
C ARG A 79 -10.29 -6.45 -11.43
N ALA A 80 -10.25 -5.14 -11.20
CA ALA A 80 -11.16 -4.19 -11.85
C ALA A 80 -10.90 -4.08 -13.36
N LEU A 81 -9.63 -4.02 -13.75
CA LEU A 81 -9.22 -3.91 -15.16
C LEU A 81 -9.32 -5.25 -15.92
N ASN A 82 -9.20 -6.36 -15.22
CA ASN A 82 -9.24 -7.72 -15.76
C ASN A 82 -8.47 -7.87 -17.11
N PRO A 83 -7.20 -7.46 -17.19
CA PRO A 83 -6.46 -7.44 -18.45
C PRO A 83 -6.11 -8.85 -18.90
N LYS A 84 -6.11 -9.07 -20.21
CA LYS A 84 -5.69 -10.36 -20.81
C LYS A 84 -4.17 -10.57 -20.80
N LYS A 85 -3.41 -9.49 -20.72
CA LYS A 85 -1.95 -9.47 -20.67
C LYS A 85 -1.46 -8.38 -19.77
N ALA A 86 -0.39 -8.60 -19.02
CA ALA A 86 0.28 -7.60 -18.22
C ALA A 86 1.78 -7.67 -18.47
N LEU A 87 2.41 -6.50 -18.52
CA LEU A 87 3.86 -6.34 -18.58
C LEU A 87 4.36 -5.97 -17.19
N LEU A 88 5.25 -6.77 -16.65
CA LEU A 88 5.85 -6.53 -15.33
C LEU A 88 7.35 -6.29 -15.50
N PRO A 89 7.88 -5.15 -15.03
CA PRO A 89 9.33 -4.95 -15.05
C PRO A 89 10.01 -5.90 -14.05
N ALA A 90 11.16 -6.41 -14.38
CA ALA A 90 11.99 -7.19 -13.47
C ALA A 90 13.28 -6.42 -13.14
N PRO A 91 13.70 -6.39 -11.86
CA PRO A 91 13.05 -6.95 -10.67
C PRO A 91 11.86 -6.11 -10.17
N THR A 92 10.83 -6.77 -9.64
CA THR A 92 9.66 -6.11 -9.08
C THR A 92 9.19 -6.76 -7.77
N LEU A 93 8.18 -6.17 -7.13
CA LEU A 93 7.59 -6.71 -5.91
C LEU A 93 7.03 -8.11 -6.15
N ARG A 94 7.40 -9.06 -5.28
CA ARG A 94 6.93 -10.45 -5.35
C ARG A 94 5.39 -10.57 -5.32
N SER A 95 4.72 -9.64 -4.65
CA SER A 95 3.26 -9.56 -4.63
C SER A 95 2.67 -9.28 -6.01
N MET A 96 3.32 -8.50 -6.87
CA MET A 96 2.85 -8.26 -8.23
C MET A 96 2.78 -9.56 -9.03
N ASN A 97 3.85 -10.36 -9.06
CA ASN A 97 3.86 -11.64 -9.74
C ASN A 97 2.76 -12.60 -9.23
N ARG A 98 2.55 -12.66 -7.92
CA ARG A 98 1.50 -13.50 -7.32
C ARG A 98 0.09 -13.09 -7.73
N HIS A 99 -0.21 -11.78 -7.77
CA HIS A 99 -1.54 -11.29 -8.08
C HIS A 99 -1.89 -11.50 -9.55
N TRP A 100 -0.95 -11.28 -10.45
CA TRP A 100 -1.17 -11.50 -11.89
C TRP A 100 -1.27 -12.98 -12.24
N SER A 101 -0.57 -13.87 -11.56
CA SER A 101 -0.71 -15.32 -11.76
C SER A 101 -2.07 -15.88 -11.31
N VAL A 102 -2.66 -15.30 -10.26
CA VAL A 102 -4.02 -15.68 -9.80
C VAL A 102 -5.10 -15.26 -10.80
N LEU A 103 -4.88 -14.20 -11.56
CA LEU A 103 -5.81 -13.75 -12.61
C LEU A 103 -5.61 -14.45 -13.95
N ALA A 104 -4.78 -15.50 -14.01
CA ALA A 104 -4.42 -16.23 -15.23
C ALA A 104 -3.83 -15.34 -16.34
N VAL A 105 -3.27 -14.18 -15.96
CA VAL A 105 -2.56 -13.32 -16.90
C VAL A 105 -1.18 -13.90 -17.15
N ARG A 106 -0.85 -14.25 -18.39
CA ARG A 106 0.51 -14.68 -18.74
C ARG A 106 1.46 -13.49 -18.57
N SER A 107 2.41 -13.62 -17.64
CA SER A 107 3.55 -12.69 -17.59
C SER A 107 4.32 -12.85 -18.90
N ALA A 108 4.60 -11.76 -19.59
CA ALA A 108 5.61 -11.78 -20.61
C ALA A 108 6.96 -11.83 -19.89
N ASP A 109 7.72 -12.91 -20.09
CA ASP A 109 9.11 -12.94 -19.68
C ASP A 109 9.82 -11.83 -20.44
N ILE A 110 10.27 -10.83 -19.71
CA ILE A 110 11.11 -9.79 -20.28
C ILE A 110 12.53 -10.31 -20.23
N ILE A 111 13.11 -10.47 -21.41
CA ILE A 111 14.52 -10.76 -21.62
C ILE A 111 15.36 -9.55 -21.19
#